data_b91d9242a77c51b5f73e91eeafe82354
#
_entry.id   b91d9242a77c51b5f73e91eeafe82354
#
_cell.length_a   1.000
_cell.length_b   1.000
_cell.length_c   1.000
_cell.angle_alpha   90.00
_cell.angle_beta   90.00
_cell.angle_gamma   90.00
#
_symmetry.space_group_name_H-M   'P 1'
#
loop_
_entity.id
_entity.type
_entity.pdbx_description
1 polymer ?
#
loop_
_entity_poly.entity_id
_entity_poly.type
_entity_poly.pdbx_seq_one_letter_code
_entity_poly.pdbx_strand_id
1 'polypeptide(L)'
;MKIGEAKNLKVQCIAHAVVSDEVLGEVVRLLHETWPEIEYKQQRIFQTIKAMEDRQKYRVCAWQNQRLVGHAAFLPRSIDTNRGRISMQLAAVCVTLEFRGQQVGRRVIEWVFDQVGQPRLDVALFQTGVPGFYEKLGARCVSNRFVNSTNTEAPEANPWWDEHVMIFPDTYD
;
A
#
# COMPACT_ATOMS: atom_id res chain seq x y z
N MET A 1 -14.46 1.40 24.94
CA MET A 1 -13.01 1.33 25.22
C MET A 1 -12.31 2.37 24.37
N LYS A 2 -11.62 3.37 24.96
CA LYS A 2 -10.88 4.35 24.16
C LYS A 2 -9.72 3.63 23.51
N ILE A 3 -9.70 3.59 22.18
CA ILE A 3 -8.58 3.10 21.39
C ILE A 3 -7.41 4.04 21.70
N GLY A 4 -6.38 3.52 22.39
CA GLY A 4 -5.18 4.29 22.69
C GLY A 4 -4.41 4.58 21.43
N GLU A 5 -3.88 5.79 21.29
CA GLU A 5 -2.91 6.09 20.23
C GLU A 5 -1.54 5.54 20.61
N ALA A 6 -0.81 5.00 19.65
CA ALA A 6 0.57 4.61 19.84
C ALA A 6 1.41 5.86 20.18
N LYS A 7 1.90 5.93 21.43
CA LYS A 7 2.72 7.05 21.90
C LYS A 7 4.06 7.05 21.13
N ASN A 8 4.51 8.24 20.72
CA ASN A 8 5.78 8.44 20.00
C ASN A 8 5.88 7.71 18.64
N LEU A 9 4.75 7.47 17.96
CA LEU A 9 4.76 6.92 16.61
C LEU A 9 5.33 7.94 15.64
N LYS A 10 6.43 7.59 14.96
CA LYS A 10 7.04 8.38 13.89
C LYS A 10 6.64 7.78 12.54
N VAL A 11 5.98 8.57 11.69
CA VAL A 11 5.68 8.19 10.30
C VAL A 11 6.62 8.94 9.36
N GLN A 12 7.25 8.24 8.44
CA GLN A 12 8.14 8.84 7.44
C GLN A 12 7.97 8.15 6.09
N CYS A 13 8.16 8.93 5.03
CA CYS A 13 8.22 8.42 3.67
C CYS A 13 9.67 8.33 3.20
N ILE A 14 10.02 7.24 2.56
CA ILE A 14 11.37 6.97 2.05
C ILE A 14 11.23 6.56 0.58
N ALA A 15 11.94 7.28 -0.30
CA ALA A 15 12.04 6.86 -1.70
C ALA A 15 12.82 5.55 -1.78
N HIS A 16 12.36 4.62 -2.61
CA HIS A 16 12.98 3.29 -2.71
C HIS A 16 14.45 3.36 -3.12
N ALA A 17 14.82 4.34 -3.95
CA ALA A 17 16.19 4.53 -4.42
C ALA A 17 17.22 4.83 -3.30
N VAL A 18 16.76 5.28 -2.13
CA VAL A 18 17.63 5.66 -1.00
C VAL A 18 17.32 4.88 0.29
N VAL A 19 16.46 3.86 0.21
CA VAL A 19 16.14 3.03 1.37
C VAL A 19 17.34 2.15 1.73
N SER A 20 17.71 2.09 3.01
CA SER A 20 18.81 1.22 3.46
C SER A 20 18.40 -0.25 3.55
N ASP A 21 19.40 -1.15 3.51
CA ASP A 21 19.17 -2.59 3.64
C ASP A 21 18.54 -2.94 5.01
N GLU A 22 18.87 -2.21 6.08
CA GLU A 22 18.25 -2.40 7.40
C GLU A 22 16.74 -2.10 7.35
N VAL A 23 16.36 -0.98 6.73
CA VAL A 23 14.94 -0.63 6.58
C VAL A 23 14.22 -1.65 5.70
N LEU A 24 14.84 -2.12 4.61
CA LEU A 24 14.27 -3.19 3.79
C LEU A 24 14.12 -4.50 4.57
N GLY A 25 15.07 -4.84 5.41
CA GLY A 25 14.99 -6.00 6.31
C GLY A 25 13.78 -5.93 7.25
N GLU A 26 13.54 -4.76 7.87
CA GLU A 26 12.37 -4.53 8.71
C GLU A 26 11.06 -4.60 7.92
N VAL A 27 11.02 -4.09 6.70
CA VAL A 27 9.85 -4.21 5.81
C VAL A 27 9.56 -5.69 5.50
N VAL A 28 10.58 -6.46 5.12
CA VAL A 28 10.43 -7.90 4.83
C VAL A 28 9.95 -8.67 6.04
N ARG A 29 10.50 -8.39 7.24
CA ARG A 29 10.03 -8.97 8.50
C ARG A 29 8.55 -8.70 8.71
N LEU A 30 8.12 -7.44 8.59
CA LEU A 30 6.73 -7.04 8.80
C LEU A 30 5.77 -7.67 7.77
N LEU A 31 6.17 -7.75 6.50
CA LEU A 31 5.39 -8.41 5.46
C LEU A 31 5.22 -9.90 5.74
N HIS A 32 6.29 -10.58 6.16
CA HIS A 32 6.25 -12.01 6.50
C HIS A 32 5.41 -12.28 7.75
N GLU A 33 5.49 -11.42 8.77
CA GLU A 33 4.63 -11.51 9.97
C GLU A 33 3.15 -11.30 9.64
N THR A 34 2.86 -10.50 8.62
CA THR A 34 1.48 -10.19 8.23
C THR A 34 0.87 -11.25 7.32
N TRP A 35 1.67 -11.80 6.41
CA TRP A 35 1.27 -12.83 5.43
C TRP A 35 2.24 -14.01 5.45
N PRO A 36 2.20 -14.84 6.50
CA PRO A 36 3.12 -16.00 6.65
C PRO A 36 2.89 -17.09 5.61
N GLU A 37 1.68 -17.15 5.02
CA GLU A 37 1.31 -18.08 3.94
C GLU A 37 1.98 -17.77 2.60
N ILE A 38 2.51 -16.57 2.42
CA ILE A 38 3.32 -16.27 1.24
C ILE A 38 4.65 -17.00 1.40
N GLU A 39 4.77 -18.17 0.78
CA GLU A 39 5.92 -19.11 0.84
C GLU A 39 7.25 -18.54 0.30
N TYR A 40 7.47 -17.27 0.39
CA TYR A 40 8.76 -16.70 0.05
C TYR A 40 9.65 -16.71 1.29
N LYS A 41 10.77 -17.46 1.21
CA LYS A 41 11.85 -17.27 2.18
C LYS A 41 12.15 -15.77 2.27
N GLN A 42 12.22 -15.21 3.47
CA GLN A 42 12.44 -13.78 3.71
C GLN A 42 13.57 -13.21 2.82
N GLN A 43 14.63 -13.98 2.63
CA GLN A 43 15.75 -13.61 1.76
C GLN A 43 15.33 -13.40 0.30
N ARG A 44 14.39 -14.20 -0.23
CA ARG A 44 13.89 -14.04 -1.60
C ARG A 44 13.00 -12.81 -1.73
N ILE A 45 12.15 -12.54 -0.74
CA ILE A 45 11.35 -11.30 -0.69
C ILE A 45 12.29 -10.10 -0.67
N PHE A 46 13.33 -10.13 0.18
CA PHE A 46 14.32 -9.08 0.28
C PHE A 46 15.00 -8.80 -1.06
N GLN A 47 15.51 -9.84 -1.74
CA GLN A 47 16.17 -9.72 -3.03
C GLN A 47 15.20 -9.20 -4.10
N THR A 48 13.96 -9.70 -4.12
CA THR A 48 12.93 -9.24 -5.06
C THR A 48 12.61 -7.76 -4.85
N ILE A 49 12.43 -7.33 -3.59
CA ILE A 49 12.16 -5.93 -3.27
C ILE A 49 13.35 -5.04 -3.63
N LYS A 50 14.57 -5.50 -3.34
CA LYS A 50 15.80 -4.77 -3.64
C LYS A 50 16.07 -4.65 -5.14
N ALA A 51 15.76 -5.68 -5.92
CA ALA A 51 15.92 -5.71 -7.37
C ALA A 51 14.85 -4.92 -8.14
N MET A 52 13.80 -4.47 -7.47
CA MET A 52 12.79 -3.63 -8.10
C MET A 52 13.38 -2.26 -8.44
N GLU A 53 13.80 -2.08 -9.69
CA GLU A 53 14.39 -0.83 -10.23
C GLU A 53 13.39 0.34 -10.30
N ASP A 54 12.23 0.23 -9.70
CA ASP A 54 11.22 1.26 -9.77
C ASP A 54 11.60 2.47 -8.89
N ARG A 55 12.37 3.37 -9.49
CA ARG A 55 12.84 4.62 -8.86
C ARG A 55 11.71 5.54 -8.39
N GLN A 56 10.48 5.26 -8.81
CA GLN A 56 9.30 6.04 -8.43
C GLN A 56 8.54 5.43 -7.24
N LYS A 57 9.02 4.33 -6.70
CA LYS A 57 8.41 3.68 -5.54
C LYS A 57 8.76 4.38 -4.25
N TYR A 58 7.76 4.54 -3.40
CA TYR A 58 7.91 5.11 -2.07
C TYR A 58 7.41 4.13 -1.03
N ARG A 59 7.98 4.23 0.17
CA ARG A 59 7.57 3.48 1.35
C ARG A 59 7.20 4.43 2.45
N VAL A 60 6.01 4.26 2.98
CA VAL A 60 5.58 4.94 4.20
C VAL A 60 5.78 3.99 5.36
N CYS A 61 6.65 4.36 6.26
CA CYS A 61 7.10 3.54 7.38
C CYS A 61 6.68 4.19 8.71
N ALA A 62 5.97 3.45 9.53
CA ALA A 62 5.60 3.85 10.87
C ALA A 62 6.48 3.14 11.90
N TRP A 63 7.20 3.92 12.69
CA TRP A 63 8.20 3.45 13.65
C TRP A 63 7.76 3.69 15.08
N GLN A 64 7.94 2.69 15.91
CA GLN A 64 7.78 2.76 17.36
C GLN A 64 9.04 2.23 18.02
N ASN A 65 9.73 3.09 18.79
CA ASN A 65 10.98 2.72 19.48
C ASN A 65 11.97 1.99 18.55
N GLN A 66 12.26 2.55 17.38
CA GLN A 66 13.16 2.01 16.35
C GLN A 66 12.70 0.70 15.67
N ARG A 67 11.55 0.15 16.03
CA ARG A 67 10.94 -1.00 15.35
C ARG A 67 9.92 -0.53 14.31
N LEU A 68 9.95 -1.10 13.12
CA LEU A 68 8.92 -0.87 12.11
C LEU A 68 7.65 -1.61 12.51
N VAL A 69 6.56 -0.87 12.71
CA VAL A 69 5.28 -1.41 13.18
C VAL A 69 4.14 -1.23 12.18
N GLY A 70 4.34 -0.40 11.16
CA GLY A 70 3.39 -0.19 10.07
C GLY A 70 4.09 0.19 8.78
N HIS A 71 3.53 -0.23 7.65
CA HIS A 71 4.08 0.01 6.32
C HIS A 71 2.98 0.16 5.29
N ALA A 72 3.23 1.00 4.29
CA ALA A 72 2.58 0.99 2.99
C ALA A 72 3.62 1.25 1.91
N ALA A 73 3.41 0.69 0.74
CA ALA A 73 4.15 1.05 -0.46
C ALA A 73 3.21 1.75 -1.44
N PHE A 74 3.66 2.79 -2.09
CA PHE A 74 2.93 3.33 -3.22
C PHE A 74 3.86 3.53 -4.42
N LEU A 75 3.30 3.22 -5.57
CA LEU A 75 3.98 3.31 -6.85
C LEU A 75 3.11 4.13 -7.78
N PRO A 76 3.62 5.22 -8.29
CA PRO A 76 2.96 5.89 -9.41
C PRO A 76 2.92 4.93 -10.60
N ARG A 77 1.72 4.46 -10.94
CA ARG A 77 1.44 3.68 -12.15
C ARG A 77 0.48 4.46 -13.01
N SER A 78 0.76 4.54 -14.30
CA SER A 78 -0.17 5.18 -15.22
C SER A 78 -1.19 4.15 -15.70
N ILE A 79 -2.46 4.54 -15.61
CA ILE A 79 -3.58 3.85 -16.25
C ILE A 79 -4.26 4.80 -17.22
N ASP A 80 -4.62 4.29 -18.39
CA ASP A 80 -5.36 5.06 -19.37
C ASP A 80 -6.85 4.94 -19.09
N THR A 81 -7.56 6.05 -19.07
CA THR A 81 -9.00 6.13 -18.87
C THR A 81 -9.64 6.90 -20.00
N ASN A 82 -10.96 6.89 -20.08
CA ASN A 82 -11.71 7.73 -21.03
C ASN A 82 -11.54 9.25 -20.78
N ARG A 83 -10.99 9.63 -19.62
CA ARG A 83 -10.70 11.04 -19.25
C ARG A 83 -9.21 11.40 -19.33
N GLY A 84 -8.37 10.47 -19.79
CA GLY A 84 -6.93 10.65 -19.88
C GLY A 84 -6.16 9.70 -18.99
N ARG A 85 -4.87 9.95 -18.88
CA ARG A 85 -3.96 9.12 -18.09
C ARG A 85 -3.94 9.57 -16.64
N ILE A 86 -4.19 8.65 -15.74
CA ILE A 86 -4.11 8.87 -14.29
C ILE A 86 -3.05 7.99 -13.66
N SER A 87 -2.59 8.38 -12.50
CA SER A 87 -1.49 7.69 -11.82
C SER A 87 -1.85 7.35 -10.39
N MET A 88 -1.84 6.10 -10.01
CA MET A 88 -1.35 5.57 -8.72
C MET A 88 -1.74 4.13 -8.39
N GLN A 89 -0.90 3.51 -7.55
CA GLN A 89 -1.20 2.25 -6.88
C GLN A 89 -0.77 2.34 -5.41
N LEU A 90 -1.62 1.86 -4.51
CA LEU A 90 -1.30 1.59 -3.11
C LEU A 90 -1.16 0.08 -2.91
N ALA A 91 -0.13 -0.36 -2.20
CA ALA A 91 0.14 -1.77 -1.97
C ALA A 91 0.85 -2.02 -0.64
N ALA A 92 0.89 -3.29 -0.22
CA ALA A 92 1.63 -3.78 0.93
C ALA A 92 1.35 -2.99 2.23
N VAL A 93 0.08 -2.69 2.46
CA VAL A 93 -0.38 -2.02 3.69
C VAL A 93 -0.49 -3.03 4.80
N CYS A 94 0.35 -2.89 5.82
CA CYS A 94 0.35 -3.79 6.95
C CYS A 94 0.71 -3.09 8.27
N VAL A 95 0.25 -3.67 9.37
CA VAL A 95 0.54 -3.25 10.75
C VAL A 95 0.76 -4.49 11.59
N THR A 96 1.83 -4.51 12.40
CA THR A 96 2.07 -5.60 13.35
C THR A 96 0.85 -5.83 14.24
N LEU A 97 0.57 -7.09 14.56
CA LEU A 97 -0.65 -7.49 15.28
C LEU A 97 -0.83 -6.72 16.59
N GLU A 98 0.23 -6.56 17.36
CA GLU A 98 0.22 -5.88 18.65
C GLU A 98 -0.09 -4.39 18.59
N PHE A 99 0.09 -3.75 17.40
CA PHE A 99 -0.20 -2.33 17.18
C PHE A 99 -1.49 -2.08 16.38
N ARG A 100 -2.23 -3.14 16.04
CA ARG A 100 -3.55 -2.99 15.44
C ARG A 100 -4.53 -2.34 16.42
N GLY A 101 -5.48 -1.56 15.91
CA GLY A 101 -6.41 -0.78 16.73
C GLY A 101 -5.80 0.47 17.41
N GLN A 102 -4.51 0.76 17.23
CA GLN A 102 -3.82 1.92 17.83
C GLN A 102 -3.57 3.04 16.81
N GLN A 103 -4.38 3.18 15.79
CA GLN A 103 -4.34 4.21 14.75
C GLN A 103 -3.11 4.16 13.82
N VAL A 104 -2.21 3.16 13.95
CA VAL A 104 -1.00 3.07 13.13
C VAL A 104 -1.32 2.99 11.64
N GLY A 105 -2.20 2.06 11.25
CA GLY A 105 -2.62 1.91 9.85
C GLY A 105 -3.28 3.17 9.30
N ARG A 106 -4.13 3.82 10.10
CA ARG A 106 -4.75 5.08 9.75
C ARG A 106 -3.72 6.15 9.41
N ARG A 107 -2.74 6.39 10.29
CA ARG A 107 -1.71 7.41 10.07
C ARG A 107 -0.83 7.13 8.86
N VAL A 108 -0.54 5.85 8.58
CA VAL A 108 0.21 5.44 7.38
C VAL A 108 -0.58 5.75 6.11
N ILE A 109 -1.88 5.43 6.09
CA ILE A 109 -2.73 5.65 4.91
C ILE A 109 -3.09 7.12 4.73
N GLU A 110 -3.39 7.85 5.79
CA GLU A 110 -3.60 9.30 5.71
C GLU A 110 -2.39 9.99 5.08
N TRP A 111 -1.17 9.59 5.45
CA TRP A 111 0.04 10.12 4.82
C TRP A 111 0.07 9.87 3.31
N VAL A 112 -0.33 8.66 2.86
CA VAL A 112 -0.41 8.34 1.41
C VAL A 112 -1.51 9.14 0.73
N PHE A 113 -2.67 9.23 1.35
CA PHE A 113 -3.84 9.94 0.78
C PHE A 113 -3.61 11.45 0.68
N ASP A 114 -2.82 12.04 1.58
CA ASP A 114 -2.40 13.44 1.51
C ASP A 114 -1.52 13.75 0.27
N GLN A 115 -0.95 12.72 -0.37
CA GLN A 115 -0.21 12.90 -1.61
C GLN A 115 -1.11 12.92 -2.85
N VAL A 116 -2.35 12.48 -2.75
CA VAL A 116 -3.33 12.49 -3.84
C VAL A 116 -3.71 13.94 -4.17
N GLY A 117 -3.82 14.25 -5.45
CA GLY A 117 -4.01 15.63 -5.93
C GLY A 117 -2.72 16.43 -6.10
N GLN A 118 -1.55 15.85 -5.74
CA GLN A 118 -0.26 16.43 -6.10
C GLN A 118 0.06 16.11 -7.58
N PRO A 119 0.96 16.85 -8.26
CA PRO A 119 1.18 16.76 -9.71
C PRO A 119 1.50 15.36 -10.27
N ARG A 120 1.75 14.39 -9.43
CA ARG A 120 2.13 13.01 -9.82
C ARG A 120 1.14 11.94 -9.38
N LEU A 121 0.12 12.30 -8.61
CA LEU A 121 -0.78 11.35 -7.97
C LEU A 121 -2.22 11.86 -8.05
N ASP A 122 -2.95 11.40 -9.07
CA ASP A 122 -4.33 11.81 -9.28
C ASP A 122 -5.29 11.10 -8.33
N VAL A 123 -5.08 9.79 -8.15
CA VAL A 123 -5.94 8.95 -7.31
C VAL A 123 -5.12 7.83 -6.63
N ALA A 124 -5.61 7.30 -5.52
CA ALA A 124 -5.21 6.00 -5.03
C ALA A 124 -6.18 4.93 -5.56
N LEU A 125 -5.67 3.95 -6.31
CA LEU A 125 -6.43 2.77 -6.75
C LEU A 125 -5.75 1.53 -6.19
N PHE A 126 -6.49 0.71 -5.46
CA PHE A 126 -5.94 -0.44 -4.74
C PHE A 126 -7.00 -1.50 -4.48
N GLN A 127 -6.54 -2.69 -4.11
CA GLN A 127 -7.41 -3.80 -3.69
C GLN A 127 -7.25 -4.08 -2.20
N THR A 128 -8.30 -4.62 -1.57
CA THR A 128 -8.31 -4.90 -0.13
C THR A 128 -9.39 -5.90 0.26
N GLY A 129 -9.09 -6.72 1.29
CA GLY A 129 -10.08 -7.53 2.00
C GLY A 129 -10.78 -6.79 3.15
N VAL A 130 -10.45 -5.50 3.42
CA VAL A 130 -10.98 -4.74 4.56
C VAL A 130 -11.53 -3.36 4.14
N PRO A 131 -12.54 -3.31 3.25
CA PRO A 131 -13.03 -2.07 2.65
C PRO A 131 -13.50 -1.06 3.69
N GLY A 132 -14.20 -1.49 4.75
CA GLY A 132 -14.72 -0.59 5.79
C GLY A 132 -13.65 0.18 6.59
N PHE A 133 -12.37 -0.24 6.52
CA PHE A 133 -11.27 0.55 7.07
C PHE A 133 -11.00 1.78 6.18
N TYR A 134 -10.93 1.59 4.88
CA TYR A 134 -10.62 2.65 3.91
C TYR A 134 -11.78 3.59 3.64
N GLU A 135 -13.03 3.10 3.73
CA GLU A 135 -14.24 3.94 3.64
C GLU A 135 -14.24 5.02 4.73
N LYS A 136 -13.81 4.69 5.94
CA LYS A 136 -13.65 5.66 7.04
C LYS A 136 -12.56 6.71 6.79
N LEU A 137 -11.74 6.51 5.77
CA LEU A 137 -10.68 7.42 5.35
C LEU A 137 -11.02 8.14 4.03
N GLY A 138 -12.26 8.00 3.52
CA GLY A 138 -12.72 8.69 2.32
C GLY A 138 -12.43 7.96 1.02
N ALA A 139 -12.20 6.65 1.05
CA ALA A 139 -12.18 5.82 -0.14
C ALA A 139 -13.53 5.14 -0.37
N ARG A 140 -13.82 4.73 -1.59
CA ARG A 140 -15.01 3.94 -1.95
C ARG A 140 -14.67 2.72 -2.78
N CYS A 141 -15.51 1.69 -2.71
CA CYS A 141 -15.43 0.58 -3.65
C CYS A 141 -15.81 1.04 -5.06
N VAL A 142 -15.17 0.45 -6.07
CA VAL A 142 -15.51 0.65 -7.48
C VAL A 142 -16.10 -0.62 -8.06
N SER A 143 -17.10 -0.46 -8.93
CA SER A 143 -17.77 -1.55 -9.63
C SER A 143 -17.21 -1.79 -11.03
N ASN A 144 -16.12 -1.14 -11.38
CA ASN A 144 -15.48 -1.28 -12.68
C ASN A 144 -14.98 -2.72 -12.86
N ARG A 145 -15.12 -3.23 -14.07
CA ARG A 145 -14.52 -4.49 -14.47
C ARG A 145 -13.06 -4.27 -14.81
N PHE A 146 -12.20 -4.98 -14.15
CA PHE A 146 -10.77 -4.97 -14.40
C PHE A 146 -10.38 -6.21 -15.19
N VAL A 147 -9.51 -6.03 -16.17
CA VAL A 147 -8.98 -7.11 -16.99
C VAL A 147 -7.45 -7.10 -16.94
N ASN A 148 -6.86 -8.28 -17.06
CA ASN A 148 -5.42 -8.42 -17.18
C ASN A 148 -4.99 -8.23 -18.63
N SER A 149 -4.55 -7.03 -18.98
CA SER A 149 -4.12 -6.69 -20.34
C SER A 149 -2.87 -7.46 -20.81
N THR A 150 -2.14 -8.07 -19.90
CA THR A 150 -0.96 -8.89 -20.22
C THR A 150 -1.29 -10.35 -20.45
N ASN A 151 -2.49 -10.80 -20.05
CA ASN A 151 -2.99 -12.14 -20.30
C ASN A 151 -4.00 -12.12 -21.46
N THR A 152 -3.50 -12.18 -22.68
CA THR A 152 -4.33 -12.10 -23.89
C THR A 152 -5.21 -13.32 -24.10
N GLU A 153 -4.85 -14.48 -23.53
CA GLU A 153 -5.63 -15.72 -23.66
C GLU A 153 -6.81 -15.78 -22.68
N ALA A 154 -6.64 -15.19 -21.49
CA ALA A 154 -7.69 -15.15 -20.46
C ALA A 154 -7.67 -13.79 -19.72
N PRO A 155 -8.03 -12.69 -20.40
CA PRO A 155 -7.97 -11.34 -19.80
C PRO A 155 -8.92 -11.19 -18.59
N GLU A 156 -9.94 -12.03 -18.53
CA GLU A 156 -10.91 -12.11 -17.44
C GLU A 156 -10.40 -12.90 -16.22
N ALA A 157 -9.30 -13.64 -16.35
CA ALA A 157 -8.68 -14.32 -15.22
C ALA A 157 -8.30 -13.24 -14.21
N ASN A 158 -8.88 -13.32 -13.02
CA ASN A 158 -8.82 -12.27 -12.02
C ASN A 158 -7.36 -11.85 -11.75
N PRO A 159 -6.95 -10.63 -12.12
CA PRO A 159 -5.61 -10.12 -11.87
C PRO A 159 -5.44 -9.70 -10.40
N TRP A 160 -6.52 -9.75 -9.63
CA TRP A 160 -6.63 -9.26 -8.27
C TRP A 160 -7.00 -10.42 -7.35
N TRP A 161 -6.28 -10.56 -6.25
CA TRP A 161 -6.53 -11.60 -5.25
C TRP A 161 -7.39 -11.13 -4.07
N ASP A 162 -7.54 -9.81 -3.87
CA ASP A 162 -8.47 -9.27 -2.90
C ASP A 162 -9.84 -9.00 -3.53
N GLU A 163 -10.90 -9.12 -2.71
CA GLU A 163 -12.28 -9.08 -3.18
C GLU A 163 -12.72 -7.68 -3.64
N HIS A 164 -12.20 -6.63 -2.98
CA HIS A 164 -12.66 -5.27 -3.21
C HIS A 164 -11.58 -4.42 -3.88
N VAL A 165 -11.94 -3.74 -4.96
CA VAL A 165 -11.12 -2.68 -5.54
C VAL A 165 -11.67 -1.34 -5.07
N MET A 166 -10.80 -0.47 -4.57
CA MET A 166 -11.17 0.81 -4.01
C MET A 166 -10.43 1.96 -4.65
N ILE A 167 -11.06 3.14 -4.65
CA ILE A 167 -10.49 4.39 -5.12
C ILE A 167 -10.58 5.47 -4.03
N PHE A 168 -9.54 6.30 -3.95
CA PHE A 168 -9.52 7.52 -3.14
C PHE A 168 -9.06 8.70 -4.01
N PRO A 169 -9.69 9.88 -3.92
CA PRO A 169 -10.83 10.18 -3.05
C PRO A 169 -12.13 9.53 -3.54
N ASP A 170 -13.11 9.40 -2.66
CA ASP A 170 -14.43 8.84 -2.98
C ASP A 170 -15.21 9.67 -4.02
N THR A 171 -14.86 10.96 -4.10
CA THR A 171 -15.42 11.95 -5.05
C THR A 171 -14.84 11.84 -6.46
N TYR A 172 -13.82 11.00 -6.68
CA TYR A 172 -13.25 10.83 -8.01
C TYR A 172 -14.20 10.02 -8.91
N ASP A 173 -14.60 10.65 -10.01
CA ASP A 173 -15.55 10.11 -11.01
C ASP A 173 -14.83 9.52 -12.23
#